data_3ed096837ec9199ad2edc1dd08192020
#
_entry.id   3ed096837ec9199ad2edc1dd08192020
#
_cell.length_a   1.000
_cell.length_b   1.000
_cell.length_c   1.000
_cell.angle_alpha   90.00
_cell.angle_beta   90.00
_cell.angle_gamma   90.00
#
_symmetry.space_group_name_H-M   'P 1'
#
loop_
_entity.id
_entity.type
_entity.pdbx_description
1 polymer ?
#
loop_
_entity_poly.entity_id
_entity_poly.type
_entity_poly.pdbx_seq_one_letter_code
_entity_poly.pdbx_strand_id
1 'polypeptide(L)'
;MNKKTNLIWIDLEMTGLVPEKDIIIEIATVVTDADLNVLAEGPSLAIHQDNKYLESMDEWNTRQHTKSGLVQRVKESEISVNEAEKQTLDFVMKYVDPGTSPMCGNSICQDRRFLYNYMPRLEKFFHYRHIDVSTLKELAVRWKPDVVSNSFKQSKHLALSDIYDSINELKHYREHFIDA
;
A
#
# COMPACT_ATOMS: atom_id res chain seq x y z
N MET A 1 -1.12 -22.01 -10.57
CA MET A 1 -0.88 -20.85 -9.67
C MET A 1 -1.74 -21.08 -8.42
N ASN A 2 -1.15 -21.10 -7.23
CA ASN A 2 -1.92 -21.40 -5.98
C ASN A 2 -2.52 -20.10 -5.41
N LYS A 3 -3.73 -19.74 -5.87
CA LYS A 3 -4.43 -18.52 -5.47
C LYS A 3 -4.71 -18.39 -3.95
N LYS A 4 -4.59 -19.49 -3.19
CA LYS A 4 -4.88 -19.50 -1.74
C LYS A 4 -3.71 -19.04 -0.87
N THR A 5 -2.49 -19.03 -1.41
CA THR A 5 -1.28 -18.66 -0.65
C THR A 5 -0.62 -17.40 -1.17
N ASN A 6 -1.11 -16.84 -2.28
CA ASN A 6 -0.60 -15.59 -2.82
C ASN A 6 -0.96 -14.43 -1.88
N LEU A 7 -0.09 -13.43 -1.86
CA LEU A 7 -0.18 -12.25 -1.00
C LEU A 7 -0.48 -11.02 -1.85
N ILE A 8 -1.42 -10.19 -1.38
CA ILE A 8 -1.72 -8.89 -1.98
C ILE A 8 -1.03 -7.81 -1.16
N TRP A 9 -0.11 -7.12 -1.81
CA TRP A 9 0.55 -5.92 -1.32
C TRP A 9 -0.19 -4.71 -1.84
N ILE A 10 -0.48 -3.76 -0.98
CA ILE A 10 -1.21 -2.54 -1.30
C ILE A 10 -0.59 -1.37 -0.57
N ASP A 11 -0.60 -0.22 -1.19
CA ASP A 11 -0.20 1.04 -0.60
C ASP A 11 -1.08 2.15 -1.15
N LEU A 12 -1.40 3.11 -0.31
CA LEU A 12 -2.21 4.28 -0.62
C LEU A 12 -1.42 5.54 -0.35
N GLU A 13 -1.56 6.54 -1.23
CA GLU A 13 -1.26 7.92 -0.89
C GLU A 13 -2.55 8.66 -0.57
N MET A 14 -2.53 9.45 0.48
CA MET A 14 -3.69 10.19 0.98
C MET A 14 -3.35 11.66 1.21
N THR A 15 -4.38 12.50 1.34
CA THR A 15 -4.19 13.93 1.67
C THR A 15 -3.78 14.16 3.13
N GLY A 16 -3.87 13.14 3.96
CA GLY A 16 -3.52 13.11 5.39
C GLY A 16 -3.86 11.75 5.99
N LEU A 17 -3.88 11.64 7.32
CA LEU A 17 -4.02 10.37 8.03
C LEU A 17 -5.35 10.19 8.77
N VAL A 18 -6.33 11.08 8.56
CA VAL A 18 -7.64 11.06 9.24
C VAL A 18 -8.73 10.69 8.24
N PRO A 19 -9.18 9.42 8.15
CA PRO A 19 -10.11 8.95 7.12
C PRO A 19 -11.46 9.66 7.07
N GLU A 20 -11.84 10.38 8.13
CA GLU A 20 -13.05 11.20 8.21
C GLU A 20 -12.92 12.57 7.52
N LYS A 21 -11.69 12.99 7.19
CA LYS A 21 -11.36 14.31 6.60
C LYS A 21 -10.54 14.18 5.34
N ASP A 22 -9.64 13.20 5.35
CA ASP A 22 -8.67 12.98 4.29
C ASP A 22 -9.15 11.91 3.31
N ILE A 23 -8.62 11.95 2.10
CA ILE A 23 -9.09 11.11 1.01
C ILE A 23 -7.92 10.41 0.32
N ILE A 24 -8.23 9.32 -0.39
CA ILE A 24 -7.25 8.59 -1.20
C ILE A 24 -6.99 9.37 -2.49
N ILE A 25 -5.70 9.56 -2.82
CA ILE A 25 -5.24 10.21 -4.05
C ILE A 25 -4.39 9.31 -4.96
N GLU A 26 -3.85 8.21 -4.43
CA GLU A 26 -3.21 7.17 -5.23
C GLU A 26 -3.45 5.80 -4.60
N ILE A 27 -3.53 4.76 -5.43
CA ILE A 27 -3.55 3.35 -5.01
C ILE A 27 -2.64 2.56 -5.92
N ALA A 28 -1.82 1.68 -5.34
CA ALA A 28 -1.06 0.68 -6.08
C ALA A 28 -1.18 -0.71 -5.45
N THR A 29 -1.00 -1.75 -6.26
CA THR A 29 -1.03 -3.14 -5.80
C THR A 29 0.02 -3.98 -6.50
N VAL A 30 0.57 -4.95 -5.76
CA VAL A 30 1.45 -6.00 -6.28
C VAL A 30 0.99 -7.33 -5.71
N VAL A 31 1.06 -8.40 -6.48
CA VAL A 31 0.81 -9.76 -5.99
C VAL A 31 2.10 -10.54 -5.97
N THR A 32 2.41 -11.19 -4.84
CA THR A 32 3.51 -12.13 -4.71
C THR A 32 2.99 -13.54 -4.41
N ASP A 33 3.85 -14.54 -4.58
CA ASP A 33 3.66 -15.85 -3.93
C ASP A 33 4.02 -15.78 -2.43
N ALA A 34 3.94 -16.91 -1.74
CA ALA A 34 4.30 -17.02 -0.33
C ALA A 34 5.80 -16.81 -0.05
N ASP A 35 6.66 -17.00 -1.07
CA ASP A 35 8.10 -16.79 -0.99
C ASP A 35 8.52 -15.36 -1.33
N LEU A 36 7.55 -14.46 -1.51
CA LEU A 36 7.74 -13.04 -1.85
C LEU A 36 8.28 -12.82 -3.27
N ASN A 37 8.12 -13.78 -4.17
CA ASN A 37 8.40 -13.57 -5.59
C ASN A 37 7.23 -12.84 -6.23
N VAL A 38 7.51 -11.74 -6.95
CA VAL A 38 6.49 -10.96 -7.63
C VAL A 38 5.87 -11.79 -8.76
N LEU A 39 4.56 -12.00 -8.69
CA LEU A 39 3.78 -12.70 -9.71
C LEU A 39 3.17 -11.73 -10.71
N ALA A 40 2.72 -10.57 -10.24
CA ALA A 40 2.13 -9.54 -11.08
C ALA A 40 2.15 -8.19 -10.38
N GLU A 41 2.35 -7.15 -11.19
CA GLU A 41 2.17 -5.76 -10.82
C GLU A 41 0.80 -5.30 -11.30
N GLY A 42 0.04 -4.72 -10.39
CA GLY A 42 -1.30 -4.23 -10.65
C GLY A 42 -1.32 -2.78 -11.13
N PRO A 43 -2.51 -2.22 -11.29
CA PRO A 43 -2.63 -0.83 -11.64
C PRO A 43 -2.08 0.06 -10.52
N SER A 44 -1.33 1.11 -10.92
CA SER A 44 -0.96 2.23 -10.06
C SER A 44 -1.75 3.45 -10.55
N LEU A 45 -2.74 3.86 -9.77
CA LEU A 45 -3.78 4.78 -10.19
C LEU A 45 -3.77 6.06 -9.35
N ALA A 46 -3.47 7.20 -9.98
CA ALA A 46 -3.81 8.49 -9.41
C ALA A 46 -5.34 8.69 -9.51
N ILE A 47 -5.98 9.06 -8.41
CA ILE A 47 -7.42 9.19 -8.29
C ILE A 47 -7.80 10.67 -8.35
N HIS A 48 -8.68 11.03 -9.27
CA HIS A 48 -9.17 12.40 -9.38
C HIS A 48 -9.86 12.85 -8.09
N GLN A 49 -9.48 14.04 -7.64
CA GLN A 49 -10.06 14.69 -6.45
C GLN A 49 -10.25 16.18 -6.69
N ASP A 50 -11.28 16.75 -6.07
CA ASP A 50 -11.51 18.20 -6.10
C ASP A 50 -10.33 18.95 -5.49
N ASN A 51 -9.99 20.11 -6.07
CA ASN A 51 -8.89 20.96 -5.61
C ASN A 51 -8.96 21.30 -4.11
N LYS A 52 -10.17 21.43 -3.54
CA LYS A 52 -10.36 21.69 -2.11
C LYS A 52 -9.65 20.70 -1.18
N TYR A 53 -9.56 19.42 -1.59
CA TYR A 53 -8.88 18.38 -0.82
C TYR A 53 -7.35 18.50 -0.94
N LEU A 54 -6.86 18.82 -2.13
CA LEU A 54 -5.43 19.06 -2.35
C LEU A 54 -4.94 20.32 -1.63
N GLU A 55 -5.77 21.36 -1.59
CA GLU A 55 -5.49 22.62 -0.90
C GLU A 55 -5.59 22.49 0.63
N SER A 56 -6.30 21.48 1.15
CA SER A 56 -6.42 21.23 2.58
C SER A 56 -5.28 20.38 3.17
N MET A 57 -4.38 19.85 2.34
CA MET A 57 -3.20 19.12 2.81
C MET A 57 -2.32 19.99 3.69
N ASP A 58 -1.71 19.38 4.71
CA ASP A 58 -0.67 20.04 5.49
C ASP A 58 0.60 20.31 4.64
N GLU A 59 1.51 21.10 5.19
CA GLU A 59 2.75 21.49 4.50
C GLU A 59 3.61 20.31 4.10
N TRP A 60 3.67 19.27 4.95
CA TRP A 60 4.47 18.07 4.67
C TRP A 60 3.90 17.27 3.49
N ASN A 61 2.59 16.96 3.52
CA ASN A 61 1.90 16.24 2.44
C ASN A 61 1.96 17.02 1.13
N THR A 62 1.67 18.33 1.18
CA THR A 62 1.76 19.22 0.00
C THR A 62 3.14 19.15 -0.64
N ARG A 63 4.21 19.27 0.17
CA ARG A 63 5.59 19.21 -0.33
C ARG A 63 5.93 17.86 -0.94
N GLN A 64 5.57 16.73 -0.27
CA GLN A 64 5.90 15.40 -0.75
C GLN A 64 5.16 15.05 -2.03
N HIS A 65 3.85 15.27 -2.07
CA HIS A 65 3.04 14.94 -3.24
C HIS A 65 3.29 15.86 -4.44
N THR A 66 3.69 17.12 -4.19
CA THR A 66 4.14 18.03 -5.27
C THR A 66 5.49 17.56 -5.82
N LYS A 67 6.45 17.22 -4.95
CA LYS A 67 7.78 16.75 -5.35
C LYS A 67 7.73 15.45 -6.14
N SER A 68 6.85 14.51 -5.78
CA SER A 68 6.65 13.24 -6.51
C SER A 68 5.85 13.40 -7.80
N GLY A 69 5.28 14.59 -8.06
CA GLY A 69 4.40 14.85 -9.20
C GLY A 69 2.99 14.28 -9.03
N LEU A 70 2.66 13.73 -7.85
CA LEU A 70 1.35 13.13 -7.61
C LEU A 70 0.23 14.15 -7.69
N VAL A 71 0.41 15.36 -7.15
CA VAL A 71 -0.60 16.44 -7.21
C VAL A 71 -1.02 16.72 -8.66
N GLN A 72 -0.06 16.76 -9.59
CA GLN A 72 -0.37 16.97 -11.00
C GLN A 72 -1.12 15.80 -11.61
N ARG A 73 -0.67 14.55 -11.33
CA ARG A 73 -1.35 13.33 -11.80
C ARG A 73 -2.78 13.23 -11.29
N VAL A 74 -3.05 13.63 -10.03
CA VAL A 74 -4.40 13.65 -9.44
C VAL A 74 -5.31 14.65 -10.16
N LYS A 75 -4.79 15.84 -10.47
CA LYS A 75 -5.55 16.89 -11.20
C LYS A 75 -5.88 16.48 -12.64
N GLU A 76 -4.97 15.78 -13.30
CA GLU A 76 -5.11 15.32 -14.69
C GLU A 76 -5.87 13.99 -14.81
N SER A 77 -6.02 13.27 -13.71
CA SER A 77 -6.70 11.98 -13.70
C SER A 77 -8.21 12.14 -13.95
N GLU A 78 -8.77 11.19 -14.67
CA GLU A 78 -10.22 10.99 -14.84
C GLU A 78 -10.74 9.81 -14.02
N ILE A 79 -9.84 9.12 -13.27
CA ILE A 79 -10.18 7.93 -12.50
C ILE A 79 -10.86 8.35 -11.20
N SER A 80 -12.11 7.94 -11.03
CA SER A 80 -12.83 8.10 -9.76
C SER A 80 -12.41 7.04 -8.74
N VAL A 81 -12.72 7.26 -7.46
CA VAL A 81 -12.51 6.26 -6.38
C VAL A 81 -13.19 4.93 -6.71
N ASN A 82 -14.42 4.95 -7.24
CA ASN A 82 -15.15 3.74 -7.59
C ASN A 82 -14.50 2.99 -8.77
N GLU A 83 -13.97 3.70 -9.75
CA GLU A 83 -13.26 3.09 -10.86
C GLU A 83 -11.92 2.51 -10.43
N ALA A 84 -11.18 3.21 -9.57
CA ALA A 84 -9.94 2.71 -8.98
C ALA A 84 -10.19 1.43 -8.16
N GLU A 85 -11.22 1.42 -7.30
CA GLU A 85 -11.64 0.23 -6.56
C GLU A 85 -11.93 -0.95 -7.50
N LYS A 86 -12.72 -0.69 -8.56
CA LYS A 86 -13.10 -1.72 -9.53
C LYS A 86 -11.89 -2.29 -10.26
N GLN A 87 -11.00 -1.45 -10.80
CA GLN A 87 -9.82 -1.89 -11.54
C GLN A 87 -8.87 -2.69 -10.65
N THR A 88 -8.67 -2.24 -9.42
CA THR A 88 -7.84 -2.94 -8.42
C THR A 88 -8.45 -4.30 -8.08
N LEU A 89 -9.76 -4.37 -7.83
CA LEU A 89 -10.47 -5.60 -7.52
C LEU A 89 -10.43 -6.59 -8.70
N ASP A 90 -10.70 -6.13 -9.92
CA ASP A 90 -10.63 -6.93 -11.16
C ASP A 90 -9.22 -7.49 -11.38
N PHE A 91 -8.18 -6.77 -10.96
CA PHE A 91 -6.81 -7.24 -11.02
C PHE A 91 -6.53 -8.34 -9.98
N VAL A 92 -6.78 -8.08 -8.68
CA VAL A 92 -6.40 -9.01 -7.60
C VAL A 92 -7.17 -10.34 -7.69
N MET A 93 -8.42 -10.34 -8.17
CA MET A 93 -9.24 -11.53 -8.38
C MET A 93 -8.64 -12.53 -9.39
N LYS A 94 -7.74 -12.07 -10.27
CA LYS A 94 -7.04 -12.97 -11.21
C LYS A 94 -6.04 -13.89 -10.50
N TYR A 95 -5.48 -13.42 -9.38
CA TYR A 95 -4.32 -14.04 -8.71
C TYR A 95 -4.62 -14.59 -7.32
N VAL A 96 -5.70 -14.15 -6.69
CA VAL A 96 -6.03 -14.48 -5.29
C VAL A 96 -7.52 -14.79 -5.17
N ASP A 97 -7.87 -15.76 -4.32
CA ASP A 97 -9.26 -16.05 -3.99
C ASP A 97 -9.77 -15.10 -2.89
N PRO A 98 -11.07 -14.72 -2.89
CA PRO A 98 -11.63 -13.85 -1.86
C PRO A 98 -11.40 -14.38 -0.45
N GLY A 99 -11.02 -13.50 0.48
CA GLY A 99 -10.83 -13.81 1.89
C GLY A 99 -9.59 -14.64 2.23
N THR A 100 -8.68 -14.87 1.27
CA THR A 100 -7.50 -15.72 1.52
C THR A 100 -6.24 -14.93 1.80
N SER A 101 -5.99 -13.82 1.10
CA SER A 101 -4.81 -12.99 1.35
C SER A 101 -5.02 -12.03 2.51
N PRO A 102 -4.09 -11.98 3.50
CA PRO A 102 -4.00 -10.82 4.37
C PRO A 102 -3.69 -9.57 3.55
N MET A 103 -3.98 -8.39 4.11
CA MET A 103 -3.52 -7.12 3.55
C MET A 103 -2.07 -6.90 3.96
N CYS A 104 -1.15 -6.75 2.97
CA CYS A 104 0.29 -6.68 3.20
C CYS A 104 0.84 -5.29 2.89
N GLY A 105 1.72 -4.76 3.75
CA GLY A 105 2.38 -3.47 3.58
C GLY A 105 3.05 -2.98 4.85
N ASN A 106 3.55 -1.75 4.84
CA ASN A 106 4.06 -1.06 6.02
C ASN A 106 2.97 -0.19 6.66
N SER A 107 2.75 -0.32 7.97
CA SER A 107 1.69 0.39 8.71
C SER A 107 0.31 0.23 8.06
N ILE A 108 0.07 -0.93 7.49
CA ILE A 108 -1.04 -1.24 6.58
C ILE A 108 -2.43 -1.09 7.23
N CYS A 109 -2.48 -1.03 8.54
CA CYS A 109 -3.70 -0.73 9.26
C CYS A 109 -4.27 0.66 8.92
N GLN A 110 -3.42 1.63 8.56
CA GLN A 110 -3.86 2.96 8.14
C GLN A 110 -4.55 2.87 6.77
N ASP A 111 -3.93 2.21 5.81
CA ASP A 111 -4.51 1.99 4.48
C ASP A 111 -5.86 1.30 4.60
N ARG A 112 -5.96 0.27 5.46
CA ARG A 112 -7.21 -0.45 5.67
C ARG A 112 -8.35 0.44 6.16
N ARG A 113 -8.07 1.44 7.02
CA ARG A 113 -9.09 2.40 7.50
C ARG A 113 -9.65 3.23 6.34
N PHE A 114 -8.79 3.67 5.42
CA PHE A 114 -9.19 4.39 4.22
C PHE A 114 -9.96 3.50 3.25
N LEU A 115 -9.50 2.27 3.01
CA LEU A 115 -10.25 1.31 2.17
C LEU A 115 -11.64 1.01 2.74
N TYR A 116 -11.76 0.85 4.05
CA TYR A 116 -13.04 0.63 4.69
C TYR A 116 -14.05 1.75 4.40
N ASN A 117 -13.58 3.02 4.42
CA ASN A 117 -14.41 4.18 4.16
C ASN A 117 -14.69 4.42 2.67
N TYR A 118 -13.70 4.22 1.80
CA TYR A 118 -13.74 4.69 0.41
C TYR A 118 -13.82 3.56 -0.62
N MET A 119 -13.35 2.35 -0.29
CA MET A 119 -13.29 1.19 -1.20
C MET A 119 -13.75 -0.10 -0.49
N PRO A 120 -15.00 -0.13 0.02
CA PRO A 120 -15.45 -1.20 0.91
C PRO A 120 -15.56 -2.58 0.24
N ARG A 121 -15.70 -2.65 -1.09
CA ARG A 121 -15.70 -3.94 -1.82
C ARG A 121 -14.30 -4.53 -1.87
N LEU A 122 -13.28 -3.68 -2.10
CA LEU A 122 -11.89 -4.08 -2.09
C LEU A 122 -11.45 -4.47 -0.67
N GLU A 123 -11.85 -3.68 0.33
CA GLU A 123 -11.54 -4.01 1.74
C GLU A 123 -12.09 -5.39 2.14
N LYS A 124 -13.33 -5.71 1.80
CA LYS A 124 -13.97 -7.01 2.09
C LYS A 124 -13.38 -8.18 1.31
N PHE A 125 -12.61 -7.92 0.26
CA PHE A 125 -11.94 -8.97 -0.50
C PHE A 125 -10.77 -9.57 0.26
N PHE A 126 -10.11 -8.80 1.14
CA PHE A 126 -9.00 -9.26 1.96
C PHE A 126 -9.46 -10.16 3.11
N HIS A 127 -8.55 -11.02 3.55
CA HIS A 127 -8.67 -11.64 4.86
C HIS A 127 -8.64 -10.56 5.98
N TYR A 128 -9.25 -10.82 7.14
CA TYR A 128 -9.28 -9.85 8.25
C TYR A 128 -7.91 -9.58 8.88
N ARG A 129 -6.91 -10.44 8.67
CA ARG A 129 -5.55 -10.30 9.19
C ARG A 129 -4.69 -9.43 8.27
N HIS A 130 -3.55 -8.98 8.84
CA HIS A 130 -2.52 -8.22 8.14
C HIS A 130 -1.19 -8.97 8.13
N ILE A 131 -0.34 -8.67 7.14
CA ILE A 131 1.11 -8.79 7.23
C ILE A 131 1.64 -7.35 7.24
N ASP A 132 1.84 -6.83 8.45
CA ASP A 132 2.35 -5.47 8.66
C ASP A 132 3.85 -5.55 8.92
N VAL A 133 4.65 -5.15 7.93
CA VAL A 133 6.12 -5.20 7.99
C VAL A 133 6.65 -4.26 9.07
N SER A 134 5.95 -3.15 9.36
CA SER A 134 6.31 -2.23 10.43
C SER A 134 6.31 -2.90 11.81
N THR A 135 5.49 -3.94 12.01
CA THR A 135 5.52 -4.73 13.26
C THR A 135 6.88 -5.42 13.45
N LEU A 136 7.42 -6.03 12.39
CA LEU A 136 8.74 -6.68 12.44
C LEU A 136 9.84 -5.66 12.68
N LYS A 137 9.75 -4.48 12.07
CA LYS A 137 10.67 -3.38 12.31
C LYS A 137 10.68 -2.95 13.77
N GLU A 138 9.50 -2.74 14.36
CA GLU A 138 9.35 -2.36 15.75
C GLU A 138 9.94 -3.41 16.72
N LEU A 139 9.79 -4.70 16.39
CA LEU A 139 10.41 -5.79 17.16
C LEU A 139 11.92 -5.85 16.95
N ALA A 140 12.38 -5.71 15.70
CA ALA A 140 13.82 -5.73 15.39
C ALA A 140 14.57 -4.59 16.08
N VAL A 141 14.03 -3.37 16.10
CA VAL A 141 14.61 -2.22 16.82
C VAL A 141 14.83 -2.55 18.31
N ARG A 142 13.96 -3.33 18.93
CA ARG A 142 14.01 -3.65 20.37
C ARG A 142 14.87 -4.88 20.68
N TRP A 143 14.85 -5.88 19.81
CA TRP A 143 15.38 -7.20 20.11
C TRP A 143 16.69 -7.51 19.38
N LYS A 144 16.88 -6.93 18.20
CA LYS A 144 18.05 -7.17 17.35
C LYS A 144 18.34 -5.92 16.48
N PRO A 145 18.73 -4.80 17.10
CA PRO A 145 18.87 -3.51 16.40
C PRO A 145 19.86 -3.54 15.24
N ASP A 146 20.85 -4.44 15.28
CA ASP A 146 21.87 -4.58 14.24
C ASP A 146 21.29 -5.03 12.88
N VAL A 147 20.08 -5.63 12.87
CA VAL A 147 19.43 -6.03 11.61
C VAL A 147 18.57 -4.92 11.00
N VAL A 148 18.38 -3.80 11.71
CA VAL A 148 17.58 -2.69 11.21
C VAL A 148 18.39 -1.90 10.19
N SER A 149 17.99 -1.99 8.93
CA SER A 149 18.61 -1.22 7.84
C SER A 149 17.69 -0.09 7.40
N ASN A 150 18.24 1.10 7.24
CA ASN A 150 17.54 2.24 6.65
C ASN A 150 17.65 2.28 5.12
N SER A 151 18.36 1.31 4.52
CA SER A 151 18.66 1.29 3.08
C SER A 151 17.48 0.91 2.18
N PHE A 152 16.36 0.40 2.74
CA PHE A 152 15.22 -0.04 1.95
C PHE A 152 14.30 1.10 1.49
N LYS A 153 14.32 2.24 2.19
CA LYS A 153 13.47 3.37 1.82
C LYS A 153 14.17 4.24 0.77
N GLN A 154 13.80 4.06 -0.48
CA GLN A 154 14.14 5.01 -1.54
C GLN A 154 13.29 6.29 -1.49
N SER A 155 12.38 6.40 -0.54
CA SER A 155 11.56 7.59 -0.20
C SER A 155 11.01 8.37 -1.41
N LYS A 156 10.54 7.65 -2.44
CA LYS A 156 9.94 8.32 -3.60
C LYS A 156 8.53 8.82 -3.32
N HIS A 157 7.90 8.35 -2.22
CA HIS A 157 6.49 8.63 -1.89
C HIS A 157 5.59 8.46 -3.12
N LEU A 158 5.70 7.29 -3.71
CA LEU A 158 4.88 6.78 -4.78
C LEU A 158 4.43 5.38 -4.36
N ALA A 159 3.15 5.14 -4.29
CA ALA A 159 2.56 3.93 -3.73
C ALA A 159 3.21 2.63 -4.25
N LEU A 160 3.47 2.54 -5.55
CA LEU A 160 4.11 1.36 -6.13
C LEU A 160 5.55 1.16 -5.64
N SER A 161 6.33 2.24 -5.51
CA SER A 161 7.71 2.18 -4.99
C SER A 161 7.73 1.70 -3.55
N ASP A 162 6.80 2.22 -2.73
CA ASP A 162 6.73 1.92 -1.30
C ASP A 162 6.28 0.47 -1.05
N ILE A 163 5.48 -0.11 -1.98
CA ILE A 163 5.20 -1.56 -1.99
C ILE A 163 6.47 -2.38 -2.17
N TYR A 164 7.31 -2.06 -3.16
CA TYR A 164 8.56 -2.80 -3.40
C TYR A 164 9.53 -2.66 -2.23
N ASP A 165 9.62 -1.48 -1.62
CA ASP A 165 10.40 -1.25 -0.41
C ASP A 165 9.89 -2.14 0.73
N SER A 166 8.57 -2.27 0.92
CA SER A 166 7.94 -3.13 1.92
C SER A 166 8.23 -4.62 1.69
N ILE A 167 8.15 -5.09 0.43
CA ILE A 167 8.48 -6.48 0.07
C ILE A 167 9.95 -6.78 0.37
N ASN A 168 10.86 -5.87 -0.02
CA ASN A 168 12.29 -6.04 0.21
C ASN A 168 12.65 -5.98 1.70
N GLU A 169 11.99 -5.11 2.46
CA GLU A 169 12.14 -5.03 3.91
C GLU A 169 11.69 -6.34 4.59
N LEU A 170 10.55 -6.93 4.16
CA LEU A 170 10.11 -8.21 4.69
C LEU A 170 11.08 -9.36 4.32
N LYS A 171 11.61 -9.40 3.09
CA LYS A 171 12.65 -10.37 2.71
C LYS A 171 13.87 -10.29 3.62
N HIS A 172 14.32 -9.06 3.90
CA HIS A 172 15.44 -8.83 4.80
C HIS A 172 15.16 -9.32 6.23
N TYR A 173 13.98 -9.01 6.79
CA TYR A 173 13.63 -9.51 8.13
C TYR A 173 13.45 -11.02 8.15
N ARG A 174 12.95 -11.65 7.08
CA ARG A 174 12.88 -13.10 6.98
C ARG A 174 14.26 -13.74 7.09
N GLU A 175 15.26 -13.18 6.38
CA GLU A 175 16.61 -13.72 6.32
C GLU A 175 17.43 -13.45 7.60
N HIS A 176 17.31 -12.23 8.17
CA HIS A 176 18.25 -11.77 9.20
C HIS A 176 17.63 -11.67 10.60
N PHE A 177 16.30 -11.65 10.71
CA PHE A 177 15.60 -11.49 11.97
C PHE A 177 14.78 -12.72 12.37
N ILE A 178 14.03 -13.33 11.45
CA ILE A 178 13.16 -14.46 11.73
C ILE A 178 13.89 -15.80 11.56
N ASP A 179 14.94 -15.83 10.73
CA ASP A 179 15.76 -17.02 10.43
C ASP A 179 14.94 -18.16 9.81
N ALA A 180 14.12 -17.84 8.76
CA ALA A 180 13.18 -18.74 8.09
C ALA A 180 13.38 -18.81 6.57
#